data_6ed70c90d3da8fa041240f2978a2c85f
#
_entry.id   6ed70c90d3da8fa041240f2978a2c85f
#
_cell.length_a   1.000
_cell.length_b   1.000
_cell.length_c   1.000
_cell.angle_alpha   90.00
_cell.angle_beta   90.00
_cell.angle_gamma   90.00
#
_symmetry.space_group_name_H-M   'P 1'
#
loop_
_entity.id
_entity.type
_entity.pdbx_description
1 polymer ?
#
loop_
_entity_poly.entity_id
_entity_poly.type
_entity_poly.pdbx_seq_one_letter_code
_entity_poly.pdbx_strand_id
1 'polypeptide(L)'
;MSKSTSVIGRWRITEMENWDQEAVDLVQPGLIEFDDDGLGGLGFIAVTGELEWREADRDGRPGVEFSWQGSDEGDDVSGRGWTALNRDGTLEGHIYFHLGDDSAFCAERFNGVVR
;
A
#
# COMPACT_ATOMS: atom_id res chain seq x y z
N MET A 1 -10.74 -13.67 -18.51
CA MET A 1 -10.23 -12.76 -17.75
C MET A 1 -10.16 -13.11 -16.31
N SER A 2 -9.06 -13.03 -15.80
CA SER A 2 -8.82 -13.51 -14.46
C SER A 2 -8.80 -12.37 -13.46
N LYS A 3 -9.57 -12.54 -12.40
CA LYS A 3 -9.52 -11.57 -11.32
C LYS A 3 -8.28 -11.73 -10.49
N SER A 4 -7.63 -12.86 -10.58
CA SER A 4 -6.47 -13.14 -9.76
C SER A 4 -5.29 -12.24 -10.11
N THR A 5 -5.33 -11.55 -11.27
CA THR A 5 -4.26 -10.66 -11.65
C THR A 5 -4.53 -9.23 -11.22
N SER A 6 -5.62 -8.99 -10.51
CA SER A 6 -5.97 -7.65 -10.06
C SER A 6 -5.29 -7.33 -8.75
N VAL A 7 -4.96 -6.06 -8.55
CA VAL A 7 -4.46 -5.60 -7.25
C VAL A 7 -5.59 -5.17 -6.32
N ILE A 8 -6.83 -5.20 -6.79
CA ILE A 8 -7.96 -4.84 -5.93
C ILE A 8 -8.00 -5.79 -4.74
N GLY A 9 -8.20 -5.24 -3.55
CA GLY A 9 -8.29 -6.02 -2.35
C GLY A 9 -7.40 -5.47 -1.26
N ARG A 10 -7.22 -6.27 -0.23
CA ARG A 10 -6.50 -5.86 0.97
C ARG A 10 -5.15 -6.57 1.02
N TRP A 11 -4.11 -5.84 1.35
CA TRP A 11 -2.74 -6.35 1.36
C TRP A 11 -2.07 -6.04 2.69
N ARG A 12 -1.41 -7.04 3.24
CA ARG A 12 -0.63 -6.91 4.47
C ARG A 12 0.79 -6.53 4.09
N ILE A 13 1.27 -5.41 4.58
CA ILE A 13 2.64 -4.98 4.33
C ILE A 13 3.57 -5.86 5.15
N THR A 14 4.45 -6.59 4.47
CA THR A 14 5.33 -7.55 5.11
C THR A 14 6.75 -7.05 5.25
N GLU A 15 7.08 -5.96 4.55
CA GLU A 15 8.45 -5.44 4.58
C GLU A 15 8.46 -4.03 4.03
N MET A 16 9.21 -3.14 4.66
CA MET A 16 9.48 -1.81 4.12
C MET A 16 10.98 -1.56 4.17
N GLU A 17 11.47 -0.85 3.18
CA GLU A 17 12.89 -0.60 3.03
C GLU A 17 13.46 0.25 4.16
N ASN A 18 12.73 1.29 4.55
CA ASN A 18 13.24 2.28 5.50
C ASN A 18 12.88 2.03 6.95
N TRP A 19 12.00 1.06 7.23
CA TRP A 19 11.55 0.81 8.59
C TRP A 19 11.46 -0.68 8.83
N ASP A 20 11.86 -1.13 10.02
CA ASP A 20 11.74 -2.56 10.32
C ASP A 20 10.28 -2.91 10.62
N GLN A 21 10.00 -4.20 10.67
CA GLN A 21 8.63 -4.66 10.78
C GLN A 21 7.97 -4.27 12.09
N GLU A 22 8.74 -4.17 13.17
CA GLU A 22 8.19 -3.70 14.43
C GLU A 22 7.68 -2.28 14.30
N ALA A 23 8.43 -1.43 13.60
CA ALA A 23 8.01 -0.05 13.38
C ALA A 23 6.79 0.00 12.47
N VAL A 24 6.80 -0.79 11.39
CA VAL A 24 5.68 -0.81 10.45
C VAL A 24 4.39 -1.16 11.16
N ASP A 25 4.44 -2.12 12.07
CA ASP A 25 3.26 -2.62 12.78
C ASP A 25 3.05 -1.94 14.12
N LEU A 26 3.60 -0.76 14.31
CA LEU A 26 3.65 -0.10 15.62
C LEU A 26 2.27 0.07 16.26
N VAL A 27 1.30 0.58 15.52
CA VAL A 27 -0.04 0.84 16.04
C VAL A 27 -0.96 -0.30 15.68
N GLN A 28 -0.85 -0.80 14.45
CA GLN A 28 -1.66 -1.88 13.95
C GLN A 28 -0.90 -2.52 12.80
N PRO A 29 -1.27 -3.72 12.37
CA PRO A 29 -0.59 -4.34 11.24
C PRO A 29 -0.59 -3.42 10.03
N GLY A 30 0.55 -3.30 9.37
CA GLY A 30 0.65 -2.46 8.18
C GLY A 30 -0.21 -3.02 7.05
N LEU A 31 -1.06 -2.20 6.48
CA LEU A 31 -2.01 -2.61 5.44
C LEU A 31 -2.10 -1.56 4.36
N ILE A 32 -2.41 -2.02 3.15
CA ILE A 32 -2.81 -1.13 2.07
C ILE A 32 -3.95 -1.82 1.35
N GLU A 33 -4.95 -1.05 0.97
CA GLU A 33 -6.17 -1.60 0.42
C GLU A 33 -6.60 -0.80 -0.79
N PHE A 34 -7.02 -1.50 -1.84
CA PHE A 34 -7.51 -0.87 -3.07
C PHE A 34 -8.92 -1.37 -3.31
N ASP A 35 -9.89 -0.46 -3.22
CA ASP A 35 -11.30 -0.79 -3.45
C ASP A 35 -11.61 -0.71 -4.94
N ASP A 36 -12.66 -1.36 -5.37
CA ASP A 36 -12.98 -1.41 -6.80
C ASP A 36 -13.58 -0.12 -7.33
N ASP A 37 -13.80 0.87 -6.48
CA ASP A 37 -14.32 2.17 -6.91
C ASP A 37 -13.21 3.20 -7.13
N GLY A 38 -11.95 2.79 -7.12
CA GLY A 38 -10.84 3.71 -7.33
C GLY A 38 -10.34 4.37 -6.07
N LEU A 39 -10.86 3.96 -4.92
CA LEU A 39 -10.46 4.52 -3.63
C LEU A 39 -9.79 3.42 -2.80
N GLY A 40 -9.34 3.78 -1.62
CA GLY A 40 -8.74 2.81 -0.73
C GLY A 40 -8.17 3.48 0.48
N GLY A 41 -7.31 2.73 1.18
CA GLY A 41 -6.70 3.24 2.39
C GLY A 41 -5.37 2.58 2.68
N LEU A 42 -4.63 3.17 3.59
CA LEU A 42 -3.37 2.60 4.03
C LEU A 42 -3.15 2.93 5.50
N GLY A 43 -2.32 2.12 6.11
CA GLY A 43 -1.90 2.36 7.49
C GLY A 43 -0.60 1.64 7.77
N PHE A 44 0.37 2.35 8.32
CA PHE A 44 1.64 1.76 8.73
C PHE A 44 2.30 2.73 9.70
N ILE A 45 3.06 2.20 10.65
CA ILE A 45 3.65 3.00 11.71
C ILE A 45 2.50 3.71 12.44
N ALA A 46 2.51 5.02 12.51
CA ALA A 46 1.42 5.81 13.07
C ALA A 46 0.67 6.57 11.98
N VAL A 47 0.93 6.23 10.72
CA VAL A 47 0.31 6.89 9.58
C VAL A 47 -0.96 6.17 9.22
N THR A 48 -2.03 6.92 8.99
CA THR A 48 -3.25 6.39 8.38
C THR A 48 -3.66 7.35 7.28
N GLY A 49 -4.18 6.81 6.19
CA GLY A 49 -4.55 7.66 5.08
C GLY A 49 -5.58 7.03 4.16
N GLU A 50 -6.12 7.87 3.33
CA GLU A 50 -7.03 7.49 2.26
C GLU A 50 -6.29 7.66 0.94
N LEU A 51 -6.59 6.80 -0.01
CA LEU A 51 -5.92 6.89 -1.30
C LEU A 51 -6.93 6.83 -2.43
N GLU A 52 -6.48 7.35 -3.56
CA GLU A 52 -7.20 7.28 -4.82
C GLU A 52 -6.23 6.66 -5.82
N TRP A 53 -6.70 5.67 -6.57
CA TRP A 53 -5.78 4.92 -7.44
C TRP A 53 -6.35 4.79 -8.84
N ARG A 54 -5.45 4.51 -9.78
CA ARG A 54 -5.81 4.18 -11.14
C ARG A 54 -4.90 3.06 -11.62
N GLU A 55 -5.37 2.29 -12.57
CA GLU A 55 -4.57 1.22 -13.12
C GLU A 55 -3.39 1.79 -13.89
N ALA A 56 -2.24 1.14 -13.72
CA ALA A 56 -1.03 1.54 -14.42
C ALA A 56 -0.10 0.34 -14.45
N ASP A 57 -0.05 -0.34 -15.58
CA ASP A 57 0.85 -1.48 -15.73
C ASP A 57 2.28 -1.05 -15.53
N ARG A 58 3.07 -1.92 -14.95
CA ARG A 58 4.48 -1.65 -14.74
C ARG A 58 5.27 -2.84 -15.21
N ASP A 59 6.05 -2.65 -16.26
CA ASP A 59 6.89 -3.71 -16.83
C ASP A 59 6.05 -4.93 -17.21
N GLY A 60 4.85 -4.69 -17.74
CA GLY A 60 3.99 -5.78 -18.18
C GLY A 60 3.22 -6.43 -17.04
N ARG A 61 3.32 -5.94 -15.84
CA ARG A 61 2.61 -6.50 -14.68
C ARG A 61 1.44 -5.61 -14.31
N PRO A 62 0.33 -6.19 -13.86
CA PRO A 62 -0.77 -5.39 -13.35
C PRO A 62 -0.31 -4.53 -12.19
N GLY A 63 -0.75 -3.30 -12.13
CA GLY A 63 -0.36 -2.42 -11.05
C GLY A 63 -1.26 -1.23 -10.97
N VAL A 64 -0.96 -0.36 -10.02
CA VAL A 64 -1.68 0.90 -9.86
C VAL A 64 -0.70 2.00 -9.48
N GLU A 65 -1.12 3.20 -9.78
CA GLU A 65 -0.50 4.42 -9.23
C GLU A 65 -1.53 5.04 -8.31
N PHE A 66 -1.09 5.64 -7.23
CA PHE A 66 -2.04 6.25 -6.31
C PHE A 66 -1.47 7.51 -5.70
N SER A 67 -2.39 8.37 -5.26
CA SER A 67 -2.07 9.50 -4.39
C SER A 67 -2.78 9.23 -3.07
N TRP A 68 -2.26 9.79 -1.99
CA TRP A 68 -2.84 9.53 -0.68
C TRP A 68 -2.66 10.74 0.21
N GLN A 69 -3.53 10.83 1.20
CA GLN A 69 -3.42 11.85 2.23
C GLN A 69 -3.93 11.28 3.53
N GLY A 70 -3.42 11.78 4.63
CA GLY A 70 -3.81 11.27 5.92
C GLY A 70 -3.13 12.00 7.04
N SER A 71 -2.88 11.28 8.13
CA SER A 71 -2.25 11.90 9.29
C SER A 71 -1.20 10.96 9.89
N ASP A 72 -0.24 11.56 10.55
CA ASP A 72 0.82 10.87 11.27
C ASP A 72 0.89 11.54 12.63
N GLU A 73 0.24 10.92 13.63
CA GLU A 73 0.19 11.45 14.99
C GLU A 73 -0.33 12.88 15.03
N GLY A 74 -1.38 13.14 14.24
CA GLY A 74 -2.01 14.46 14.23
C GLY A 74 -1.45 15.43 13.21
N ASP A 75 -0.33 15.12 12.59
CA ASP A 75 0.22 15.96 11.53
C ASP A 75 -0.31 15.51 10.18
N ASP A 76 -0.70 16.46 9.35
CA ASP A 76 -1.16 16.15 8.00
C ASP A 76 0.00 15.65 7.15
N VAL A 77 -0.22 14.54 6.46
CA VAL A 77 0.78 14.00 5.54
C VAL A 77 0.07 13.61 4.24
N SER A 78 0.85 13.55 3.18
CA SER A 78 0.30 13.16 1.88
C SER A 78 1.43 12.66 1.00
N GLY A 79 1.08 12.08 -0.15
CA GLY A 79 2.09 11.63 -1.07
C GLY A 79 1.52 10.85 -2.22
N ARG A 80 2.36 10.01 -2.79
CA ARG A 80 2.04 9.19 -3.94
C ARG A 80 2.61 7.81 -3.74
N GLY A 81 2.32 6.94 -4.67
CA GLY A 81 2.92 5.61 -4.67
C GLY A 81 2.52 4.83 -5.90
N TRP A 82 3.07 3.64 -5.98
CA TRP A 82 2.71 2.69 -7.04
C TRP A 82 2.85 1.28 -6.48
N THR A 83 2.16 0.34 -7.12
CA THR A 83 2.33 -1.08 -6.81
C THR A 83 2.34 -1.87 -8.11
N ALA A 84 2.91 -3.06 -8.04
CA ALA A 84 2.88 -4.00 -9.14
C ALA A 84 2.74 -5.41 -8.58
N LEU A 85 1.94 -6.21 -9.25
CA LEU A 85 1.68 -7.58 -8.82
C LEU A 85 2.78 -8.48 -9.33
N ASN A 86 3.39 -9.25 -8.42
CA ASN A 86 4.41 -10.21 -8.77
C ASN A 86 3.78 -11.51 -9.23
N ARG A 87 4.57 -12.33 -9.95
CA ARG A 87 4.07 -13.60 -10.45
C ARG A 87 3.62 -14.54 -9.34
N ASP A 88 4.27 -14.45 -8.19
CA ASP A 88 3.95 -15.34 -7.08
C ASP A 88 2.74 -14.87 -6.27
N GLY A 89 2.09 -13.79 -6.71
CA GLY A 89 0.90 -13.31 -6.03
C GLY A 89 1.16 -12.28 -4.96
N THR A 90 2.42 -11.97 -4.69
CA THR A 90 2.74 -10.89 -3.76
C THR A 90 2.73 -9.56 -4.47
N LEU A 91 2.77 -8.49 -3.70
CA LEU A 91 2.74 -7.14 -4.23
C LEU A 91 4.04 -6.45 -3.85
N GLU A 92 4.60 -5.70 -4.80
CA GLU A 92 5.69 -4.81 -4.45
C GLU A 92 5.28 -3.40 -4.79
N GLY A 93 5.88 -2.43 -4.14
CA GLY A 93 5.53 -1.05 -4.42
C GLY A 93 6.48 -0.08 -3.79
N HIS A 94 6.10 1.17 -3.87
CA HIS A 94 6.89 2.25 -3.32
C HIS A 94 5.92 3.32 -2.84
N ILE A 95 6.18 3.90 -1.69
CA ILE A 95 5.34 4.95 -1.16
C ILE A 95 6.22 6.18 -0.93
N TYR A 96 5.70 7.33 -1.30
CA TYR A 96 6.42 8.61 -1.22
C TYR A 96 5.64 9.56 -0.33
N PHE A 97 6.34 10.20 0.60
CA PHE A 97 5.77 11.29 1.39
C PHE A 97 6.10 12.59 0.67
N HIS A 98 5.12 13.44 0.52
CA HIS A 98 5.33 14.74 -0.12
C HIS A 98 6.37 15.53 0.67
N LEU A 99 7.46 15.90 -0.01
CA LEU A 99 8.56 16.64 0.60
C LEU A 99 9.22 15.89 1.75
N GLY A 100 9.12 14.56 1.75
CA GLY A 100 9.68 13.77 2.83
C GLY A 100 10.31 12.49 2.33
N ASP A 101 10.30 11.48 3.19
CA ASP A 101 10.91 10.19 2.91
C ASP A 101 10.14 9.41 1.88
N ASP A 102 10.75 8.36 1.37
CA ASP A 102 10.07 7.38 0.55
C ASP A 102 10.63 5.99 0.89
N SER A 103 9.87 4.97 0.56
CA SER A 103 10.27 3.61 0.90
C SER A 103 9.64 2.62 -0.06
N ALA A 104 10.43 1.66 -0.48
CA ALA A 104 9.90 0.48 -1.14
C ALA A 104 9.18 -0.37 -0.10
N PHE A 105 8.23 -1.18 -0.53
CA PHE A 105 7.56 -2.11 0.36
C PHE A 105 7.16 -3.36 -0.40
N CYS A 106 6.96 -4.44 0.37
CA CYS A 106 6.38 -5.68 -0.13
C CYS A 106 5.14 -5.98 0.69
N ALA A 107 4.20 -6.67 0.07
CA ALA A 107 2.96 -7.01 0.75
C ALA A 107 2.44 -8.33 0.20
N GLU A 108 1.57 -8.97 0.98
CA GLU A 108 0.91 -10.17 0.52
C GLU A 108 -0.57 -10.06 0.78
N ARG A 109 -1.35 -10.84 0.04
CA ARG A 109 -2.79 -10.79 0.12
C ARG A 109 -3.23 -11.08 1.57
N PHE A 110 -4.08 -10.23 2.08
CA PHE A 110 -4.58 -10.40 3.45
C PHE A 110 -6.00 -10.91 3.36
N ASN A 111 -6.16 -12.19 3.67
CA ASN A 111 -7.47 -12.84 3.60
C ASN A 111 -8.07 -13.03 4.98
N GLY A 112 -7.32 -12.73 6.00
CA GLY A 112 -7.77 -13.04 7.34
C GLY A 112 -8.73 -12.01 7.88
N VAL A 113 -9.28 -12.35 9.03
CA VAL A 113 -10.11 -11.44 9.79
C VAL A 113 -9.21 -10.83 10.85
N VAL A 114 -9.26 -9.52 10.98
CA VAL A 114 -8.47 -8.84 12.01
C VAL A 114 -9.07 -9.17 13.35
N ARG A 115 -8.25 -9.60 14.26
CA ARG A 115 -8.69 -9.97 15.60
C ARG A 115 -8.16 -9.01 16.61
#